data_49cd954e8b351d30a3bc24e4718b8bde
#
_entry.id   49cd954e8b351d30a3bc24e4718b8bde
#
_cell.length_a   1.000
_cell.length_b   1.000
_cell.length_c   1.000
_cell.angle_alpha   90.00
_cell.angle_beta   90.00
_cell.angle_gamma   90.00
#
_symmetry.space_group_name_H-M   'P 1'
#
loop_
_entity.id
_entity.type
_entity.pdbx_description
1 polymer ?
#
loop_
_entity_poly.entity_id
_entity_poly.type
_entity_poly.pdbx_seq_one_letter_code
_entity_poly.pdbx_strand_id
1 'polypeptide(L)'
;MNTLAKIEYPQFKADDGAFTYGFFGKNGGVSPQPYNTLNVSFQSGDAEANIRENRRRIASQMQRDLMDIYTVKQVHGRDCLVVSDEYDSADEAPDADALVTDKPNMPIAVMTADCVPVLFSARKQNGAPVIGAAHAGWGGALKGIIE
;
A
#
# COMPACT_ATOMS: atom_id res chain seq x y z
N MET A 1 10.37 -6.30 -21.94
CA MET A 1 9.31 -5.98 -20.96
C MET A 1 10.01 -5.66 -19.64
N ASN A 2 9.82 -4.46 -19.09
CA ASN A 2 10.39 -4.14 -17.78
C ASN A 2 9.54 -4.85 -16.70
N THR A 3 10.10 -5.88 -16.08
CA THR A 3 9.46 -6.60 -15.00
C THR A 3 9.45 -5.73 -13.76
N LEU A 4 8.33 -5.70 -13.03
CA LEU A 4 8.25 -5.06 -11.72
C LEU A 4 9.23 -5.74 -10.78
N ALA A 5 10.09 -4.95 -10.12
CA ALA A 5 10.95 -5.45 -9.08
C ALA A 5 10.16 -5.50 -7.76
N LYS A 6 9.72 -6.69 -7.39
CA LYS A 6 9.11 -6.99 -6.08
C LYS A 6 10.21 -7.53 -5.15
N ILE A 7 10.37 -6.91 -3.99
CA ILE A 7 11.26 -7.39 -2.95
C ILE A 7 10.42 -8.15 -1.93
N GLU A 8 10.75 -9.40 -1.72
CA GLU A 8 10.12 -10.26 -0.71
C GLU A 8 11.13 -10.61 0.37
N TYR A 9 10.72 -10.53 1.61
CA TYR A 9 11.53 -10.96 2.76
C TYR A 9 11.07 -12.34 3.22
N PRO A 10 11.91 -13.41 3.09
CA PRO A 10 11.51 -14.78 3.41
C PRO A 10 11.11 -15.00 4.88
N GLN A 11 11.57 -14.12 5.78
CA GLN A 11 11.22 -14.20 7.21
C GLN A 11 9.78 -13.76 7.50
N PHE A 12 9.20 -12.97 6.62
CA PHE A 12 7.79 -12.58 6.69
C PHE A 12 6.96 -13.70 6.05
N LYS A 13 7.00 -14.87 6.67
CA LYS A 13 6.13 -15.97 6.27
C LYS A 13 4.72 -15.60 6.67
N ALA A 14 3.93 -15.23 5.66
CA ALA A 14 2.50 -15.16 5.81
C ALA A 14 2.02 -16.53 6.32
N ASP A 15 1.35 -16.51 7.46
CA ASP A 15 0.71 -17.66 8.05
C ASP A 15 -0.11 -18.41 6.99
N ASP A 16 0.30 -19.61 6.62
CA ASP A 16 -0.42 -20.54 5.73
C ASP A 16 -0.86 -19.98 4.35
N GLY A 17 -0.25 -18.90 3.86
CA GLY A 17 -0.66 -18.26 2.60
C GLY A 17 -1.95 -17.43 2.71
N ALA A 18 -2.38 -17.10 3.92
CA ALA A 18 -3.59 -16.33 4.17
C ALA A 18 -3.55 -14.90 3.60
N PHE A 19 -2.35 -14.35 3.38
CA PHE A 19 -2.15 -13.03 2.79
C PHE A 19 -0.90 -12.97 1.92
N THR A 20 -0.90 -12.02 0.99
CA THR A 20 0.23 -11.73 0.10
C THR A 20 0.74 -10.33 0.41
N TYR A 21 2.05 -10.13 0.37
CA TYR A 21 2.67 -8.83 0.59
C TYR A 21 3.78 -8.58 -0.43
N GLY A 22 4.24 -7.33 -0.54
CA GLY A 22 5.38 -6.97 -1.35
C GLY A 22 5.78 -5.52 -1.19
N PHE A 23 7.07 -5.26 -1.42
CA PHE A 23 7.62 -3.92 -1.55
C PHE A 23 7.97 -3.71 -3.03
N PHE A 24 7.53 -2.61 -3.60
CA PHE A 24 7.74 -2.29 -5.01
C PHE A 24 8.63 -1.06 -5.14
N GLY A 25 9.65 -1.18 -5.99
CA GLY A 25 10.49 -0.04 -6.34
C GLY A 25 9.87 0.80 -7.48
N LYS A 26 10.59 1.80 -7.93
CA LYS A 26 10.11 2.78 -8.92
C LYS A 26 10.05 2.29 -10.37
N ASN A 27 10.55 1.11 -10.68
CA ASN A 27 10.69 0.60 -12.05
C ASN A 27 9.51 -0.26 -12.49
N GLY A 28 9.26 -0.29 -13.81
CA GLY A 28 8.26 -1.19 -14.40
C GLY A 28 6.90 -0.57 -14.63
N GLY A 29 6.75 0.73 -14.39
CA GLY A 29 5.53 1.48 -14.65
C GLY A 29 5.49 2.16 -16.03
N VAL A 30 4.50 3.04 -16.20
CA VAL A 30 4.23 3.78 -17.43
C VAL A 30 4.41 5.29 -17.29
N SER A 31 4.63 5.80 -16.09
CA SER A 31 4.77 7.24 -15.85
C SER A 31 6.03 7.80 -16.52
N PRO A 32 5.89 8.93 -17.25
CA PRO A 32 7.03 9.62 -17.85
C PRO A 32 7.82 10.42 -16.80
N GLN A 33 8.91 11.02 -17.21
CA GLN A 33 9.62 12.03 -16.42
C GLN A 33 8.67 13.18 -15.99
N PRO A 34 8.76 13.67 -14.76
CA PRO A 34 9.71 13.33 -13.69
C PRO A 34 9.26 12.14 -12.81
N TYR A 35 8.13 11.50 -13.09
CA TYR A 35 7.50 10.46 -12.25
C TYR A 35 7.97 9.03 -12.57
N ASN A 36 9.03 8.87 -13.31
CA ASN A 36 9.46 7.58 -13.91
C ASN A 36 9.86 6.52 -12.87
N THR A 37 9.22 5.39 -12.98
CA THR A 37 8.18 4.97 -13.93
C THR A 37 6.94 4.39 -13.23
N LEU A 38 7.07 3.84 -12.03
CA LEU A 38 6.00 3.18 -11.27
C LEU A 38 5.43 4.15 -10.20
N ASN A 39 5.03 5.34 -10.61
CA ASN A 39 4.36 6.27 -9.71
C ASN A 39 2.93 5.80 -9.43
N VAL A 40 2.56 5.72 -8.17
CA VAL A 40 1.24 5.24 -7.70
C VAL A 40 0.49 6.27 -6.86
N SER A 41 1.05 7.47 -6.72
CA SER A 41 0.49 8.54 -5.90
C SER A 41 -0.41 9.47 -6.72
N PHE A 42 -1.69 9.52 -6.37
CA PHE A 42 -2.63 10.48 -6.95
C PHE A 42 -2.31 11.95 -6.58
N GLN A 43 -1.53 12.16 -5.52
CA GLN A 43 -1.09 13.50 -5.09
C GLN A 43 0.18 13.98 -5.79
N SER A 44 0.76 13.20 -6.70
CA SER A 44 2.04 13.53 -7.34
C SER A 44 1.95 14.60 -8.44
N GLY A 45 0.77 14.76 -9.05
CA GLY A 45 0.57 15.59 -10.25
C GLY A 45 0.83 14.86 -11.57
N ASP A 46 1.07 13.56 -11.56
CA ASP A 46 1.10 12.70 -12.75
C ASP A 46 -0.33 12.51 -13.33
N ALA A 47 -0.41 12.09 -14.57
CA ALA A 47 -1.70 11.77 -15.18
C ALA A 47 -2.35 10.59 -14.47
N GLU A 48 -3.62 10.73 -14.08
CA GLU A 48 -4.37 9.70 -13.36
C GLU A 48 -4.36 8.35 -14.08
N ALA A 49 -4.46 8.37 -15.42
CA ALA A 49 -4.40 7.14 -16.22
C ALA A 49 -3.09 6.36 -16.02
N ASN A 50 -1.95 7.05 -15.86
CA ASN A 50 -0.66 6.42 -15.57
C ASN A 50 -0.68 5.78 -14.19
N ILE A 51 -1.19 6.51 -13.19
CA ILE A 51 -1.27 6.05 -11.80
C ILE A 51 -2.15 4.81 -11.71
N ARG A 52 -3.33 4.81 -12.31
CA ARG A 52 -4.24 3.66 -12.34
C ARG A 52 -3.60 2.45 -13.04
N GLU A 53 -2.93 2.64 -14.16
CA GLU A 53 -2.21 1.55 -14.84
C GLU A 53 -1.05 1.00 -13.98
N ASN A 54 -0.31 1.85 -13.29
CA ASN A 54 0.75 1.42 -12.38
C ASN A 54 0.20 0.59 -11.21
N ARG A 55 -0.89 1.02 -10.60
CA ARG A 55 -1.59 0.30 -9.53
C ARG A 55 -2.12 -1.05 -10.03
N ARG A 56 -2.73 -1.09 -11.22
CA ARG A 56 -3.17 -2.33 -11.86
C ARG A 56 -2.02 -3.32 -12.06
N ARG A 57 -0.84 -2.85 -12.46
CA ARG A 57 0.37 -3.70 -12.59
C ARG A 57 0.80 -4.30 -11.26
N ILE A 58 0.78 -3.52 -10.19
CA ILE A 58 1.09 -4.02 -8.84
C ILE A 58 0.07 -5.08 -8.42
N ALA A 59 -1.21 -4.80 -8.57
CA ALA A 59 -2.28 -5.73 -8.23
C ALA A 59 -2.13 -7.07 -8.99
N SER A 60 -1.86 -7.00 -10.30
CA SER A 60 -1.60 -8.17 -11.13
C SER A 60 -0.37 -8.98 -10.65
N GLN A 61 0.71 -8.30 -10.24
CA GLN A 61 1.89 -8.95 -9.68
C GLN A 61 1.60 -9.65 -8.35
N MET A 62 0.64 -9.15 -7.59
CA MET A 62 0.16 -9.77 -6.36
C MET A 62 -0.84 -10.90 -6.61
N GLN A 63 -1.02 -11.32 -7.86
CA GLN A 63 -1.96 -12.36 -8.30
C GLN A 63 -3.40 -12.07 -7.87
N ARG A 64 -3.79 -10.81 -7.94
CA ARG A 64 -5.13 -10.35 -7.58
C ARG A 64 -5.78 -9.68 -8.78
N ASP A 65 -6.99 -10.10 -9.09
CA ASP A 65 -7.89 -9.46 -10.08
C ASP A 65 -8.60 -8.27 -9.39
N LEU A 66 -7.79 -7.31 -8.92
CA LEU A 66 -8.27 -6.24 -8.08
C LEU A 66 -8.37 -4.95 -8.87
N MET A 67 -9.49 -4.28 -8.74
CA MET A 67 -9.77 -3.03 -9.43
C MET A 67 -8.91 -1.87 -8.89
N ASP A 68 -8.55 -1.88 -7.61
CA ASP A 68 -7.71 -0.83 -7.01
C ASP A 68 -6.93 -1.33 -5.77
N ILE A 69 -5.96 -0.53 -5.34
CA ILE A 69 -5.22 -0.68 -4.10
C ILE A 69 -5.63 0.48 -3.19
N TYR A 70 -6.13 0.18 -1.99
CA TYR A 70 -6.59 1.19 -1.04
C TYR A 70 -5.39 1.91 -0.41
N THR A 71 -5.38 3.22 -0.52
CA THR A 71 -4.33 4.08 0.05
C THR A 71 -4.97 5.28 0.74
N VAL A 72 -4.25 5.88 1.67
CA VAL A 72 -4.64 7.11 2.37
C VAL A 72 -3.85 8.30 1.84
N LYS A 73 -4.31 9.49 2.10
CA LYS A 73 -3.53 10.71 1.91
C LYS A 73 -2.61 10.89 3.11
N GLN A 74 -1.33 10.51 2.92
CA GLN A 74 -0.32 10.51 3.96
C GLN A 74 0.08 11.92 4.35
N VAL A 75 -0.04 12.24 5.64
CA VAL A 75 0.18 13.58 6.22
C VAL A 75 1.29 13.60 7.28
N HIS A 76 2.06 12.53 7.39
CA HIS A 76 3.10 12.34 8.42
C HIS A 76 2.53 12.42 9.85
N GLY A 77 1.31 11.94 9.99
CA GLY A 77 0.58 11.81 11.25
C GLY A 77 0.77 10.46 11.92
N ARG A 78 -0.19 10.09 12.76
CA ARG A 78 -0.27 8.79 13.42
C ARG A 78 -1.63 8.11 13.26
N ASP A 79 -2.55 8.72 12.53
CA ASP A 79 -3.90 8.20 12.39
C ASP A 79 -3.91 6.96 11.50
N CYS A 80 -4.71 5.97 11.90
CA CYS A 80 -4.89 4.71 11.22
C CYS A 80 -6.33 4.58 10.75
N LEU A 81 -6.52 4.32 9.46
CA LEU A 81 -7.82 4.03 8.87
C LEU A 81 -8.13 2.54 8.98
N VAL A 82 -9.30 2.21 9.53
CA VAL A 82 -9.86 0.86 9.43
C VAL A 82 -10.66 0.78 8.12
N VAL A 83 -10.12 0.05 7.15
CA VAL A 83 -10.76 -0.11 5.83
C VAL A 83 -11.76 -1.25 5.92
N SER A 84 -13.05 -0.90 5.96
CA SER A 84 -14.19 -1.84 6.02
C SER A 84 -15.00 -1.88 4.74
N ASP A 85 -15.00 -0.80 3.99
CA ASP A 85 -15.76 -0.59 2.78
C ASP A 85 -14.86 -0.09 1.64
N GLU A 86 -15.28 -0.30 0.42
CA GLU A 86 -14.57 0.20 -0.77
C GLU A 86 -14.68 1.72 -0.89
N TYR A 87 -13.62 2.36 -1.34
CA TYR A 87 -13.56 3.79 -1.68
C TYR A 87 -12.58 4.03 -2.82
N ASP A 88 -12.76 5.10 -3.57
CA ASP A 88 -11.79 5.52 -4.59
C ASP A 88 -10.63 6.30 -3.93
N SER A 89 -9.44 5.73 -3.96
CA SER A 89 -8.26 6.38 -3.39
C SER A 89 -7.81 7.64 -4.12
N ALA A 90 -8.35 7.92 -5.32
CA ALA A 90 -8.07 9.16 -6.03
C ALA A 90 -8.83 10.35 -5.43
N ASP A 91 -10.12 10.16 -5.16
CA ASP A 91 -11.05 11.23 -4.79
C ASP A 91 -11.41 11.23 -3.30
N GLU A 92 -11.42 10.06 -2.66
CA GLU A 92 -12.00 9.85 -1.33
C GLU A 92 -10.96 9.46 -0.25
N ALA A 93 -9.66 9.42 -0.58
CA ALA A 93 -8.62 9.01 0.38
C ALA A 93 -8.61 9.94 1.60
N PRO A 94 -8.91 9.45 2.81
CA PRO A 94 -8.85 10.26 4.02
C PRO A 94 -7.40 10.55 4.43
N ASP A 95 -7.22 11.60 5.22
CA ASP A 95 -5.94 11.92 5.84
C ASP A 95 -5.61 10.86 6.89
N ALA A 96 -4.55 10.09 6.68
CA ALA A 96 -4.03 9.10 7.62
C ALA A 96 -2.62 8.68 7.20
N ASP A 97 -1.91 7.92 8.04
CA ASP A 97 -0.59 7.38 7.72
C ASP A 97 -0.49 5.86 7.93
N ALA A 98 -1.60 5.23 8.31
CA ALA A 98 -1.72 3.78 8.38
C ALA A 98 -3.10 3.31 7.92
N LEU A 99 -3.15 2.05 7.48
CA LEU A 99 -4.39 1.35 7.15
C LEU A 99 -4.38 -0.02 7.79
N VAL A 100 -5.54 -0.49 8.18
CA VAL A 100 -5.76 -1.86 8.65
C VAL A 100 -7.06 -2.40 8.08
N THR A 101 -7.08 -3.69 7.73
CA THR A 101 -8.30 -4.36 7.27
C THR A 101 -8.32 -5.83 7.66
N ASP A 102 -9.51 -6.37 7.88
CA ASP A 102 -9.80 -7.80 8.02
C ASP A 102 -10.63 -8.34 6.85
N LYS A 103 -10.86 -7.52 5.84
CA LYS A 103 -11.67 -7.89 4.68
C LYS A 103 -10.83 -8.65 3.66
N PRO A 104 -11.31 -9.80 3.16
CA PRO A 104 -10.64 -10.51 2.08
C PRO A 104 -10.68 -9.69 0.78
N ASN A 105 -9.66 -9.86 -0.04
CA ASN A 105 -9.52 -9.19 -1.35
C ASN A 105 -9.51 -7.66 -1.30
N MET A 106 -9.11 -7.09 -0.17
CA MET A 106 -8.98 -5.65 0.02
C MET A 106 -7.50 -5.29 0.22
N PRO A 107 -6.75 -5.02 -0.86
CA PRO A 107 -5.33 -4.71 -0.78
C PRO A 107 -5.13 -3.30 -0.27
N ILE A 108 -4.34 -3.15 0.77
CA ILE A 108 -3.98 -1.87 1.36
C ILE A 108 -2.50 -1.57 1.12
N ALA A 109 -2.13 -0.31 0.93
CA ALA A 109 -0.74 0.09 0.73
C ALA A 109 -0.45 1.48 1.33
N VAL A 110 0.82 1.67 1.67
CA VAL A 110 1.42 2.99 1.92
C VAL A 110 2.51 3.24 0.90
N MET A 111 2.75 4.51 0.61
CA MET A 111 3.75 4.97 -0.35
C MET A 111 4.91 5.61 0.39
N THR A 112 6.12 5.32 -0.02
CA THR A 112 7.32 5.92 0.57
C THR A 112 8.31 6.32 -0.51
N ALA A 113 9.05 7.39 -0.27
CA ALA A 113 10.28 7.72 -0.98
C ALA A 113 11.46 7.43 -0.04
N ASP A 114 11.52 8.12 1.11
CA ASP A 114 12.61 8.02 2.08
C ASP A 114 12.13 7.47 3.44
N CYS A 115 10.82 7.54 3.72
CA CYS A 115 10.25 7.07 4.97
C CYS A 115 10.18 5.54 5.03
N VAL A 116 10.04 4.99 6.24
CA VAL A 116 9.99 3.54 6.45
C VAL A 116 8.56 3.02 6.26
N PRO A 117 8.32 2.08 5.33
CA PRO A 117 7.07 1.35 5.28
C PRO A 117 7.10 0.19 6.28
N VAL A 118 6.05 0.04 7.07
CA VAL A 118 5.90 -1.07 8.02
C VAL A 118 4.65 -1.85 7.67
N LEU A 119 4.81 -3.16 7.50
CA LEU A 119 3.70 -4.07 7.25
C LEU A 119 3.41 -4.89 8.51
N PHE A 120 2.13 -5.09 8.79
CA PHE A 120 1.65 -5.85 9.93
C PHE A 120 0.78 -7.02 9.45
N SER A 121 0.86 -8.12 10.17
CA SER A 121 -0.08 -9.23 10.06
C SER A 121 -0.44 -9.73 11.45
N ALA A 122 -1.70 -10.03 11.63
CA ALA A 122 -2.23 -10.56 12.90
C ALA A 122 -3.41 -11.49 12.64
N ARG A 123 -3.87 -12.16 13.68
CA ARG A 123 -5.14 -12.90 13.67
C ARG A 123 -6.03 -12.43 14.80
N LYS A 124 -7.32 -12.35 14.53
CA LYS A 124 -8.35 -12.15 15.55
C LYS A 124 -8.46 -13.38 16.43
N GLN A 125 -9.16 -13.26 17.56
CA GLN A 125 -9.42 -14.39 18.45
C GLN A 125 -10.17 -15.55 17.77
N ASN A 126 -10.98 -15.26 16.74
CA ASN A 126 -11.67 -16.27 15.93
C ASN A 126 -10.81 -16.83 14.79
N GLY A 127 -9.51 -16.50 14.72
CA GLY A 127 -8.57 -16.96 13.71
C GLY A 127 -8.58 -16.16 12.39
N ALA A 128 -9.51 -15.23 12.19
CA ALA A 128 -9.55 -14.43 10.96
C ALA A 128 -8.31 -13.56 10.80
N PRO A 129 -7.70 -13.48 9.60
CA PRO A 129 -6.52 -12.68 9.36
C PRO A 129 -6.85 -11.19 9.40
N VAL A 130 -5.87 -10.40 9.85
CA VAL A 130 -5.87 -8.93 9.81
C VAL A 130 -4.54 -8.50 9.23
N ILE A 131 -4.56 -7.55 8.32
CA ILE A 131 -3.35 -6.95 7.74
C ILE A 131 -3.34 -5.45 7.98
N GLY A 132 -2.13 -4.89 8.06
CA GLY A 132 -1.93 -3.46 8.22
C GLY A 132 -0.70 -2.98 7.46
N ALA A 133 -0.72 -1.71 7.08
CA ALA A 133 0.40 -1.01 6.49
C ALA A 133 0.52 0.39 7.13
N ALA A 134 1.71 0.79 7.54
CA ALA A 134 1.96 2.10 8.12
C ALA A 134 3.13 2.80 7.42
N HIS A 135 2.95 4.10 7.18
CA HIS A 135 3.97 5.02 6.72
C HIS A 135 4.65 5.65 7.94
N ALA A 136 5.80 5.12 8.33
CA ALA A 136 6.57 5.61 9.46
C ALA A 136 7.63 6.64 9.01
N GLY A 137 7.20 7.84 8.65
CA GLY A 137 8.08 9.01 8.60
C GLY A 137 8.54 9.39 10.02
N TRP A 138 9.67 10.11 10.16
CA TRP A 138 10.19 10.42 11.48
C TRP A 138 9.18 11.18 12.36
N GLY A 139 8.38 12.08 11.77
CA GLY A 139 7.30 12.78 12.49
C GLY A 139 6.19 11.86 12.99
N GLY A 140 5.78 10.90 12.15
CA GLY A 140 4.81 9.87 12.52
C GLY A 140 5.35 8.91 13.57
N ALA A 141 6.60 8.46 13.41
CA ALA A 141 7.27 7.60 14.38
C ALA A 141 7.38 8.27 15.76
N LEU A 142 7.74 9.56 15.80
CA LEU A 142 7.80 10.32 17.07
C LEU A 142 6.41 10.49 17.72
N LYS A 143 5.34 10.50 16.93
CA LYS A 143 3.95 10.60 17.40
C LYS A 143 3.34 9.25 17.79
N GLY A 144 4.03 8.13 17.55
CA GLY A 144 3.59 6.79 17.91
C GLY A 144 2.77 6.08 16.83
N ILE A 145 3.06 6.26 15.54
CA ILE A 145 2.36 5.56 14.44
C ILE A 145 2.50 4.03 14.51
N ILE A 146 3.50 3.53 15.23
CA ILE A 146 3.80 2.10 15.36
C ILE A 146 3.34 1.54 16.73
N GLU A 147 2.87 2.38 17.62
CA GLU A 147 2.35 2.05 18.94
C GLU A 147 0.83 1.84 18.88
#